data_660cd42eb8ab8c2b22c42e62b4e80d66
#
_entry.id   660cd42eb8ab8c2b22c42e62b4e80d66
#
_cell.length_a   1.000
_cell.length_b   1.000
_cell.length_c   1.000
_cell.angle_alpha   90.00
_cell.angle_beta   90.00
_cell.angle_gamma   90.00
#
_symmetry.space_group_name_H-M   'P 1'
#
loop_
_entity.id
_entity.type
_entity.pdbx_description
1 polymer ?
#
loop_
_entity_poly.entity_id
_entity_poly.type
_entity_poly.pdbx_seq_one_letter_code
_entity_poly.pdbx_strand_id
1 'polypeptide(L)'
;MPVIVVANPKGGVGKSTLSSNMAGYFASQGHAVMLGDVDRQQSSRLWLTLRPATLPAIQSWDVSKDQIARPPKGTTHIVLDTPAGLHGKGLEAVMKLADKVIVPLQASVFDIYATQDFISDLAERKRADRTQLAVVGNRIKDHTKATEHLKEFLQTLDVPLLALLRDTQN
;
A
#
# COMPACT_ATOMS: atom_id res chain seq x y z
N MET A 1 5.62 -14.21 8.63
CA MET A 1 4.86 -13.89 7.42
C MET A 1 4.36 -12.46 7.57
N PRO A 2 5.02 -11.49 6.96
CA PRO A 2 4.58 -10.10 7.06
C PRO A 2 3.34 -9.83 6.22
N VAL A 3 2.40 -9.09 6.80
CA VAL A 3 1.27 -8.48 6.09
C VAL A 3 1.62 -7.03 5.80
N ILE A 4 1.74 -6.70 4.52
CA ILE A 4 2.08 -5.37 4.03
C ILE A 4 0.81 -4.72 3.50
N VAL A 5 0.38 -3.66 4.14
CA VAL A 5 -0.81 -2.89 3.77
C VAL A 5 -0.41 -1.67 2.96
N VAL A 6 -1.06 -1.43 1.83
CA VAL A 6 -0.91 -0.21 1.05
C VAL A 6 -2.14 0.66 1.25
N ALA A 7 -2.00 1.77 1.94
CA ALA A 7 -3.13 2.61 2.38
C ALA A 7 -2.87 4.11 2.17
N ASN A 8 -3.88 4.81 1.70
CA ASN A 8 -3.97 6.27 1.66
C ASN A 8 -5.45 6.66 1.48
N PRO A 9 -5.97 7.67 2.18
CA PRO A 9 -7.36 8.10 2.05
C PRO A 9 -7.69 8.66 0.67
N LYS A 10 -6.69 9.14 -0.06
CA LYS A 10 -6.89 9.71 -1.40
C LYS A 10 -7.05 8.64 -2.47
N GLY A 11 -7.96 8.93 -3.42
CA GLY A 11 -8.10 8.18 -4.67
C GLY A 11 -6.98 8.52 -5.66
N GLY A 12 -6.63 7.58 -6.54
CA GLY A 12 -5.69 7.83 -7.64
C GLY A 12 -4.21 7.90 -7.29
N VAL A 13 -3.81 7.80 -6.02
CA VAL A 13 -2.40 7.87 -5.58
C VAL A 13 -1.55 6.64 -5.96
N GLY A 14 -2.18 5.61 -6.54
CA GLY A 14 -1.50 4.42 -7.03
C GLY A 14 -1.43 3.26 -6.04
N LYS A 15 -2.36 3.15 -5.07
CA LYS A 15 -2.42 2.03 -4.11
C LYS A 15 -2.43 0.67 -4.81
N SER A 16 -3.41 0.42 -5.68
CA SER A 16 -3.54 -0.86 -6.39
C SER A 16 -2.35 -1.15 -7.30
N THR A 17 -1.81 -0.11 -7.96
CA THR A 17 -0.59 -0.24 -8.78
C THR A 17 0.59 -0.67 -7.92
N LEU A 18 0.80 -0.03 -6.78
CA LEU A 18 1.90 -0.38 -5.88
C LEU A 18 1.70 -1.78 -5.28
N SER A 19 0.48 -2.11 -4.83
CA SER A 19 0.14 -3.41 -4.26
C SER A 19 0.41 -4.55 -5.25
N SER A 20 -0.07 -4.43 -6.48
CA SER A 20 0.12 -5.45 -7.52
C SER A 20 1.58 -5.60 -7.94
N ASN A 21 2.33 -4.50 -8.08
CA ASN A 21 3.76 -4.56 -8.41
C ASN A 21 4.59 -5.15 -7.27
N MET A 22 4.31 -4.83 -6.02
CA MET A 22 4.98 -5.44 -4.86
C MET A 22 4.72 -6.94 -4.79
N ALA A 23 3.45 -7.36 -4.96
CA ALA A 23 3.11 -8.77 -4.99
C ALA A 23 3.82 -9.50 -6.15
N GLY A 24 3.86 -8.88 -7.34
CA GLY A 24 4.59 -9.39 -8.50
C GLY A 24 6.08 -9.52 -8.25
N TYR A 25 6.69 -8.52 -7.63
CA TYR A 25 8.10 -8.54 -7.29
C TYR A 25 8.44 -9.66 -6.30
N PHE A 26 7.70 -9.80 -5.20
CA PHE A 26 7.94 -10.89 -4.25
C PHE A 26 7.77 -12.27 -4.89
N ALA A 27 6.75 -12.44 -5.74
CA ALA A 27 6.57 -13.69 -6.47
C ALA A 27 7.74 -13.99 -7.42
N SER A 28 8.28 -12.97 -8.10
CA SER A 28 9.46 -13.12 -8.97
C SER A 28 10.73 -13.49 -8.21
N GLN A 29 10.80 -13.18 -6.93
CA GLN A 29 11.89 -13.57 -6.02
C GLN A 29 11.68 -14.98 -5.41
N GLY A 30 10.68 -15.72 -5.87
CA GLY A 30 10.39 -17.09 -5.41
C GLY A 30 9.60 -17.18 -4.10
N HIS A 31 9.01 -16.08 -3.64
CA HIS A 31 8.18 -16.08 -2.45
C HIS A 31 6.77 -16.60 -2.74
N ALA A 32 6.17 -17.29 -1.77
CA ALA A 32 4.76 -17.67 -1.80
C ALA A 32 3.91 -16.46 -1.35
N VAL A 33 3.27 -15.80 -2.32
CA VAL A 33 2.63 -14.50 -2.14
C VAL A 33 1.11 -14.61 -2.23
N MET A 34 0.43 -13.86 -1.34
CA MET A 34 -0.99 -13.57 -1.46
C MET A 34 -1.22 -12.08 -1.67
N LEU A 35 -2.22 -11.75 -2.49
CA LEU A 35 -2.70 -10.39 -2.70
C LEU A 35 -4.17 -10.30 -2.29
N GLY A 36 -4.46 -9.51 -1.27
CA GLY A 36 -5.80 -9.19 -0.82
C GLY A 36 -6.25 -7.84 -1.36
N ASP A 37 -7.56 -7.71 -1.60
CA ASP A 37 -8.17 -6.47 -2.09
C ASP A 37 -9.46 -6.22 -1.31
N VAL A 38 -9.45 -5.21 -0.45
CA VAL A 38 -10.62 -4.78 0.34
C VAL A 38 -11.34 -3.58 -0.26
N ASP A 39 -10.90 -3.12 -1.44
CA ASP A 39 -11.61 -2.12 -2.22
C ASP A 39 -12.83 -2.74 -2.93
N ARG A 40 -13.93 -2.03 -2.95
CA ARG A 40 -15.13 -2.46 -3.70
C ARG A 40 -14.89 -2.53 -5.21
N GLN A 41 -13.96 -1.73 -5.73
CA GLN A 41 -13.58 -1.74 -7.15
C GLN A 41 -12.77 -2.99 -7.53
N GLN A 42 -12.16 -3.66 -6.57
CA GLN A 42 -11.38 -4.89 -6.74
C GLN A 42 -10.34 -4.83 -7.88
N SER A 43 -9.65 -3.70 -8.01
CA SER A 43 -8.68 -3.47 -9.08
C SER A 43 -7.49 -4.43 -9.02
N SER A 44 -6.98 -4.71 -7.83
CA SER A 44 -5.88 -5.67 -7.63
C SER A 44 -6.34 -7.11 -7.87
N ARG A 45 -7.59 -7.44 -7.53
CA ARG A 45 -8.17 -8.76 -7.83
C ARG A 45 -8.37 -8.96 -9.34
N LEU A 46 -8.88 -7.95 -10.05
CA LEU A 46 -8.97 -7.99 -11.51
C LEU A 46 -7.58 -8.18 -12.14
N TRP A 47 -6.57 -7.45 -11.68
CA TRP A 47 -5.20 -7.61 -12.16
C TRP A 47 -4.69 -9.05 -12.01
N LEU A 48 -5.01 -9.74 -10.91
CA LEU A 48 -4.66 -11.15 -10.73
C LEU A 48 -5.25 -12.05 -11.82
N THR A 49 -6.49 -11.79 -12.25
CA THR A 49 -7.12 -12.59 -13.31
C THR A 49 -6.51 -12.38 -14.70
N LEU A 50 -5.91 -11.20 -14.91
CA LEU A 50 -5.25 -10.84 -16.18
C LEU A 50 -3.78 -11.29 -16.23
N ARG A 51 -3.26 -11.81 -15.13
CA ARG A 51 -1.87 -12.21 -15.02
C ARG A 51 -1.58 -13.46 -15.84
N PRO A 52 -0.54 -13.47 -16.71
CA PRO A 52 -0.17 -14.65 -17.49
C PRO A 52 0.18 -15.84 -16.59
N ALA A 53 -0.33 -17.03 -16.93
CA ALA A 53 -0.05 -18.26 -16.19
C ALA A 53 1.43 -18.71 -16.25
N THR A 54 2.22 -18.12 -17.14
CA THR A 54 3.66 -18.36 -17.26
C THR A 54 4.49 -17.65 -16.18
N LEU A 55 3.88 -16.69 -15.47
CA LEU A 55 4.55 -15.97 -14.38
C LEU A 55 4.35 -16.69 -13.04
N PRO A 56 5.27 -16.51 -12.06
CA PRO A 56 5.11 -17.08 -10.72
C PRO A 56 3.75 -16.75 -10.12
N ALA A 57 3.08 -17.74 -9.57
CA ALA A 57 1.71 -17.63 -9.08
C ALA A 57 1.61 -16.65 -7.88
N ILE A 58 0.54 -15.87 -7.85
CA ILE A 58 0.12 -15.07 -6.71
C ILE A 58 -1.30 -15.51 -6.37
N GLN A 59 -1.53 -15.89 -5.13
CA GLN A 59 -2.86 -16.33 -4.69
C GLN A 59 -3.71 -15.12 -4.26
N SER A 60 -5.01 -15.18 -4.55
CA SER A 60 -5.95 -14.20 -3.99
C SER A 60 -6.15 -14.45 -2.50
N TRP A 61 -6.11 -13.40 -1.68
CA TRP A 61 -6.45 -13.48 -0.27
C TRP A 61 -7.84 -12.93 -0.03
N ASP A 62 -8.76 -13.80 0.40
CA ASP A 62 -10.12 -13.40 0.72
C ASP A 62 -10.15 -12.70 2.07
N VAL A 63 -10.26 -11.40 2.01
CA VAL A 63 -10.43 -10.50 3.16
C VAL A 63 -11.72 -9.73 2.98
N SER A 64 -12.66 -9.95 3.87
CA SER A 64 -13.90 -9.16 3.98
C SER A 64 -13.97 -8.48 5.34
N LYS A 65 -14.93 -7.55 5.50
CA LYS A 65 -15.15 -6.88 6.79
C LYS A 65 -15.47 -7.86 7.93
N ASP A 66 -16.06 -9.00 7.58
CA ASP A 66 -16.59 -9.99 8.54
C ASP A 66 -15.77 -11.28 8.59
N GLN A 67 -14.93 -11.54 7.59
CA GLN A 67 -14.11 -12.75 7.52
C GLN A 67 -12.73 -12.46 6.97
N ILE A 68 -11.72 -12.88 7.73
CA ILE A 68 -10.32 -12.89 7.30
C ILE A 68 -9.95 -14.35 7.12
N ALA A 69 -9.83 -14.79 5.88
CA ALA A 69 -9.39 -16.14 5.59
C ALA A 69 -7.97 -16.36 6.12
N ARG A 70 -7.75 -17.49 6.79
CA ARG A 70 -6.42 -17.87 7.21
C ARG A 70 -5.55 -18.16 5.98
N PRO A 71 -4.37 -17.52 5.84
CA PRO A 71 -3.46 -17.84 4.77
C PRO A 71 -3.05 -19.32 4.80
N PRO A 72 -2.91 -19.98 3.65
CA PRO A 72 -2.41 -21.34 3.56
C PRO A 72 -1.03 -21.50 4.21
N LYS A 73 -0.74 -22.71 4.70
CA LYS A 73 0.62 -23.01 5.17
C LYS A 73 1.62 -22.81 4.05
N GLY A 74 2.77 -22.19 4.39
CA GLY A 74 3.82 -21.89 3.41
C GLY A 74 3.73 -20.50 2.79
N THR A 75 2.64 -19.74 2.96
CA THR A 75 2.60 -18.33 2.56
C THR A 75 3.69 -17.55 3.29
N THR A 76 4.51 -16.82 2.53
CA THR A 76 5.64 -16.06 3.07
C THR A 76 5.38 -14.55 3.11
N HIS A 77 4.60 -14.01 2.17
CA HIS A 77 4.29 -12.59 2.05
C HIS A 77 2.81 -12.38 1.74
N ILE A 78 2.23 -11.35 2.34
CA ILE A 78 0.87 -10.90 2.03
C ILE A 78 0.92 -9.41 1.72
N VAL A 79 0.31 -9.01 0.61
CA VAL A 79 0.07 -7.60 0.26
C VAL A 79 -1.43 -7.35 0.30
N LEU A 80 -1.84 -6.26 0.94
CA LEU A 80 -3.24 -5.87 1.06
C LEU A 80 -3.45 -4.50 0.42
N ASP A 81 -4.24 -4.47 -0.64
CA ASP A 81 -4.73 -3.25 -1.28
C ASP A 81 -5.96 -2.72 -0.55
N THR A 82 -6.04 -1.40 -0.36
CA THR A 82 -7.12 -0.77 0.40
C THR A 82 -7.86 0.30 -0.40
N PRO A 83 -9.15 0.55 -0.09
CA PRO A 83 -9.93 1.57 -0.76
C PRO A 83 -9.44 2.99 -0.47
N ALA A 84 -9.86 3.93 -1.32
CA ALA A 84 -9.86 5.33 -0.96
C ALA A 84 -10.86 5.59 0.18
N GLY A 85 -10.58 6.62 1.01
CA GLY A 85 -11.46 6.97 2.13
C GLY A 85 -11.47 5.96 3.27
N LEU A 86 -10.45 5.10 3.37
CA LEU A 86 -10.32 4.17 4.51
C LEU A 86 -10.15 4.95 5.82
N HIS A 87 -11.10 4.81 6.75
CA HIS A 87 -11.09 5.49 8.05
C HIS A 87 -11.87 4.70 9.10
N GLY A 88 -11.84 5.15 10.35
CA GLY A 88 -12.61 4.61 11.47
C GLY A 88 -12.42 3.12 11.66
N LYS A 89 -13.52 2.38 11.84
CA LYS A 89 -13.49 0.92 12.09
C LYS A 89 -12.86 0.11 10.96
N GLY A 90 -12.98 0.58 9.70
CA GLY A 90 -12.34 -0.08 8.56
C GLY A 90 -10.82 0.01 8.65
N LEU A 91 -10.30 1.19 8.97
CA LEU A 91 -8.88 1.40 9.18
C LEU A 91 -8.36 0.59 10.38
N GLU A 92 -9.10 0.56 11.49
CA GLU A 92 -8.73 -0.26 12.65
C GLU A 92 -8.64 -1.75 12.30
N ALA A 93 -9.60 -2.28 11.54
CA ALA A 93 -9.58 -3.68 11.12
C ALA A 93 -8.34 -4.01 10.28
N VAL A 94 -7.99 -3.13 9.34
CA VAL A 94 -6.80 -3.28 8.48
C VAL A 94 -5.51 -3.15 9.30
N MET A 95 -5.44 -2.18 10.23
CA MET A 95 -4.27 -1.98 11.10
C MET A 95 -4.03 -3.16 12.05
N LYS A 96 -5.07 -3.87 12.46
CA LYS A 96 -4.93 -5.10 13.27
C LYS A 96 -4.21 -6.22 12.52
N LEU A 97 -4.25 -6.22 11.20
CA LEU A 97 -3.59 -7.21 10.34
C LEU A 97 -2.17 -6.80 9.97
N ALA A 98 -1.89 -5.50 9.93
CA ALA A 98 -0.69 -4.95 9.35
C ALA A 98 0.56 -5.18 10.22
N ASP A 99 1.59 -5.78 9.64
CA ASP A 99 2.96 -5.71 10.16
C ASP A 99 3.70 -4.49 9.58
N LYS A 100 3.36 -4.12 8.34
CA LYS A 100 3.93 -2.96 7.65
C LYS A 100 2.82 -2.20 6.93
N VAL A 101 2.89 -0.88 6.97
CA VAL A 101 1.99 0.01 6.21
C VAL A 101 2.84 0.88 5.29
N ILE A 102 2.50 0.87 4.01
CA ILE A 102 3.12 1.75 3.01
C ILE A 102 2.08 2.75 2.54
N VAL A 103 2.42 4.02 2.64
CA VAL A 103 1.56 5.14 2.24
C VAL A 103 2.11 5.76 0.96
N PRO A 104 1.54 5.44 -0.22
CA PRO A 104 1.88 6.14 -1.45
C PRO A 104 1.25 7.53 -1.45
N LEU A 105 2.02 8.55 -1.85
CA LEU A 105 1.50 9.90 -2.03
C LEU A 105 2.09 10.55 -3.28
N GLN A 106 1.38 11.51 -3.84
CA GLN A 106 1.78 12.25 -5.04
C GLN A 106 2.22 13.68 -4.69
N ALA A 107 2.97 14.30 -5.60
CA ALA A 107 3.43 15.68 -5.47
C ALA A 107 2.28 16.68 -5.75
N SER A 108 1.30 16.71 -4.85
CA SER A 108 0.15 17.62 -4.87
C SER A 108 -0.04 18.21 -3.48
N VAL A 109 -0.24 19.52 -3.40
CA VAL A 109 -0.44 20.22 -2.12
C VAL A 109 -1.60 19.60 -1.33
N PHE A 110 -2.73 19.33 -1.99
CA PHE A 110 -3.89 18.72 -1.33
C PHE A 110 -3.63 17.29 -0.85
N ASP A 111 -2.82 16.51 -1.59
CA ASP A 111 -2.48 15.15 -1.20
C ASP A 111 -1.52 15.15 -0.01
N ILE A 112 -0.60 16.11 0.05
CA ILE A 112 0.35 16.28 1.15
C ILE A 112 -0.40 16.50 2.46
N TYR A 113 -1.29 17.49 2.55
CA TYR A 113 -2.03 17.79 3.78
C TYR A 113 -2.93 16.63 4.23
N ALA A 114 -3.71 16.06 3.30
CA ALA A 114 -4.58 14.93 3.64
C ALA A 114 -3.80 13.68 4.07
N THR A 115 -2.58 13.50 3.54
CA THR A 115 -1.72 12.39 3.91
C THR A 115 -1.04 12.64 5.26
N GLN A 116 -0.76 13.89 5.62
CA GLN A 116 -0.21 14.24 6.93
C GLN A 116 -1.12 13.80 8.07
N ASP A 117 -2.40 14.19 8.01
CA ASP A 117 -3.39 13.81 9.01
C ASP A 117 -3.55 12.28 9.09
N PHE A 118 -3.55 11.62 7.93
CA PHE A 118 -3.64 10.18 7.86
C PHE A 118 -2.43 9.47 8.47
N ILE A 119 -1.21 9.96 8.21
CA ILE A 119 0.02 9.40 8.81
C ILE A 119 -0.01 9.58 10.32
N SER A 120 -0.47 10.72 10.83
CA SER A 120 -0.62 10.97 12.27
C SER A 120 -1.62 9.98 12.89
N ASP A 121 -2.79 9.79 12.27
CA ASP A 121 -3.80 8.81 12.71
C ASP A 121 -3.25 7.36 12.68
N LEU A 122 -2.47 7.00 11.66
CA LEU A 122 -1.78 5.71 11.60
C LEU A 122 -0.73 5.55 12.70
N ALA A 123 0.04 6.60 13.00
CA ALA A 123 1.07 6.57 14.03
C ALA A 123 0.46 6.38 15.42
N GLU A 124 -0.69 6.99 15.70
CA GLU A 124 -1.44 6.80 16.95
C GLU A 124 -2.03 5.38 17.08
N ARG A 125 -2.46 4.79 15.96
CA ARG A 125 -3.09 3.46 15.92
C ARG A 125 -2.11 2.31 15.79
N LYS A 126 -0.85 2.58 15.41
CA LYS A 126 0.15 1.52 15.30
C LYS A 126 0.26 0.79 16.63
N ARG A 127 0.26 -0.52 16.58
CA ARG A 127 0.58 -1.32 17.76
C ARG A 127 2.02 -1.01 18.15
N ALA A 128 2.21 -0.53 19.37
CA ALA A 128 3.53 -0.20 19.89
C ALA A 128 4.55 -1.25 19.43
N ASP A 129 5.58 -0.80 18.72
CA ASP A 129 6.74 -1.54 18.22
C ASP A 129 6.51 -2.68 17.20
N ARG A 130 5.28 -2.99 16.79
CA ARG A 130 5.02 -4.10 15.86
C ARG A 130 4.72 -3.65 14.43
N THR A 131 4.01 -2.54 14.23
CA THR A 131 3.65 -2.06 12.89
C THR A 131 4.65 -1.02 12.42
N GLN A 132 5.37 -1.31 11.33
CA GLN A 132 6.27 -0.37 10.67
C GLN A 132 5.49 0.47 9.66
N LEU A 133 5.66 1.78 9.71
CA LEU A 133 5.05 2.73 8.78
C LEU A 133 6.12 3.33 7.88
N ALA A 134 5.83 3.45 6.60
CA ALA A 134 6.73 4.08 5.63
C ALA A 134 5.95 4.76 4.50
N VAL A 135 6.61 5.68 3.81
CA VAL A 135 6.04 6.48 2.74
C VAL A 135 6.73 6.19 1.41
N VAL A 136 5.99 6.24 0.32
CA VAL A 136 6.49 6.18 -1.06
C VAL A 136 5.95 7.38 -1.83
N GLY A 137 6.85 8.24 -2.33
CA GLY A 137 6.48 9.28 -3.29
C GLY A 137 6.20 8.63 -4.65
N ASN A 138 5.00 8.83 -5.19
CA ASN A 138 4.57 8.20 -6.44
C ASN A 138 4.29 9.25 -7.52
N ARG A 139 4.47 8.87 -8.78
CA ARG A 139 4.31 9.73 -9.96
C ARG A 139 5.11 11.04 -9.85
N ILE A 140 6.34 10.91 -9.44
CA ILE A 140 7.26 12.04 -9.27
C ILE A 140 7.72 12.53 -10.65
N LYS A 141 7.59 13.82 -10.88
CA LYS A 141 8.15 14.50 -12.05
C LYS A 141 9.36 15.30 -11.60
N ASP A 142 10.54 14.88 -12.05
CA ASP A 142 11.79 15.56 -11.71
C ASP A 142 11.74 17.05 -12.11
N HIS A 143 12.42 17.89 -11.35
CA HIS A 143 12.57 19.34 -11.60
C HIS A 143 11.26 20.14 -11.56
N THR A 144 10.23 19.69 -10.84
CA THR A 144 9.00 20.47 -10.62
C THR A 144 8.93 21.00 -9.20
N LYS A 145 8.36 22.22 -9.04
CA LYS A 145 8.12 22.81 -7.72
C LYS A 145 7.28 21.91 -6.81
N ALA A 146 6.32 21.17 -7.42
CA ALA A 146 5.49 20.23 -6.67
C ALA A 146 6.32 19.09 -6.06
N THR A 147 7.31 18.59 -6.78
CA THR A 147 8.24 17.56 -6.28
C THR A 147 9.17 18.10 -5.20
N GLU A 148 9.62 19.35 -5.33
CA GLU A 148 10.42 20.02 -4.29
C GLU A 148 9.63 20.17 -3.00
N HIS A 149 8.42 20.69 -3.05
CA HIS A 149 7.52 20.80 -1.90
C HIS A 149 7.22 19.43 -1.27
N LEU A 150 7.04 18.37 -2.10
CA LEU A 150 6.87 17.02 -1.56
C LEU A 150 8.11 16.56 -0.79
N LYS A 151 9.30 16.79 -1.32
CA LYS A 151 10.55 16.40 -0.65
C LYS A 151 10.74 17.16 0.67
N GLU A 152 10.45 18.44 0.69
CA GLU A 152 10.47 19.26 1.91
C GLU A 152 9.47 18.71 2.95
N PHE A 153 8.23 18.42 2.52
CA PHE A 153 7.23 17.83 3.40
C PHE A 153 7.68 16.48 3.97
N LEU A 154 8.22 15.60 3.12
CA LEU A 154 8.69 14.28 3.55
C LEU A 154 9.81 14.35 4.60
N GLN A 155 10.62 15.42 4.59
CA GLN A 155 11.64 15.66 5.62
C GLN A 155 11.04 16.07 6.98
N THR A 156 9.81 16.58 7.00
CA THR A 156 9.11 16.94 8.25
C THR A 156 8.39 15.75 8.90
N LEU A 157 8.24 14.64 8.17
CA LEU A 157 7.58 13.44 8.70
C LEU A 157 8.57 12.60 9.53
N ASP A 158 8.13 12.19 10.69
CA ASP A 158 8.82 11.16 11.49
C ASP A 158 8.49 9.74 11.00
N VAL A 159 8.56 9.56 9.67
CA VAL A 159 8.25 8.30 8.98
C VAL A 159 9.24 8.12 7.83
N PRO A 160 9.89 6.94 7.68
CA PRO A 160 10.87 6.72 6.64
C PRO A 160 10.28 6.82 5.23
N LEU A 161 10.98 7.54 4.36
CA LEU A 161 10.76 7.53 2.92
C LEU A 161 11.49 6.33 2.31
N LEU A 162 10.75 5.39 1.71
CA LEU A 162 11.33 4.20 1.07
C LEU A 162 11.82 4.48 -0.34
N ALA A 163 11.04 5.22 -1.13
CA ALA A 163 11.37 5.47 -2.54
C ALA A 163 10.61 6.68 -3.10
N LEU A 164 11.15 7.23 -4.18
CA LEU A 164 10.49 8.15 -5.08
C LEU A 164 10.32 7.47 -6.44
N LEU A 165 9.10 7.12 -6.80
CA LEU A 165 8.76 6.46 -8.05
C LEU A 165 8.40 7.51 -9.10
N ARG A 166 9.12 7.53 -10.22
CA ARG A 166 8.88 8.49 -11.30
C ARG A 166 7.59 8.19 -12.05
N ASP A 167 6.99 9.24 -12.60
CA ASP A 167 5.89 9.14 -13.55
C ASP A 167 6.47 8.77 -14.93
N THR A 168 6.44 7.48 -15.25
CA THR A 168 6.93 6.95 -16.54
C THR A 168 5.77 6.40 -17.32
N GLN A 169 5.68 6.78 -18.60
CA GLN A 169 4.83 6.13 -19.59
C GLN A 169 5.74 5.18 -20.39
N ASN A 170 5.43 3.90 -20.33
CA ASN A 170 6.07 2.87 -21.18
C ASN A 170 5.21 2.64 -22.41
#